data_71d3db28fc363b885e0a803af5218748
#
_entry.id   71d3db28fc363b885e0a803af5218748
#
_cell.length_a   1.000
_cell.length_b   1.000
_cell.length_c   1.000
_cell.angle_alpha   90.00
_cell.angle_beta   90.00
_cell.angle_gamma   90.00
#
_symmetry.space_group_name_H-M   'P 1'
#
loop_
_entity.id
_entity.type
_entity.pdbx_description
1 polymer ?
#
loop_
_entity_poly.entity_id
_entity_poly.type
_entity_poly.pdbx_seq_one_letter_code
_entity_poly.pdbx_strand_id
1 'polypeptide(L)'
;MKTILIVEDDQKIALALQVRLKANRYAVSVASDAIQGANLGRTVKPHLILLDISMPGGDGFQLAETFHKMPETKGTSIVFITASKSPQLLQKVTDLGAVGLFEKPFDTEKLLYSIERELNRLDSLAAGKSAASASSKQDQGPKQVLIIEDDQNLAMALGLRLKAAGYGTTTTYDALTGLNAAVSNPPALVLLDISMPAGNGFSVAEKIQTLIPTPTPIIFLTASKKSDFRERAKELGAVGYFEKPYEAEELFGAIREALA
;
A
#
# COMPACT_ATOMS: atom_id res chain seq x y z
N MET A 1 -14.50 14.61 -12.94
CA MET A 1 -13.10 14.92 -12.55
C MET A 1 -12.95 14.56 -11.08
N LYS A 2 -11.91 13.82 -10.72
CA LYS A 2 -11.68 13.42 -9.32
C LYS A 2 -11.14 14.60 -8.51
N THR A 3 -11.55 14.69 -7.25
CA THR A 3 -11.18 15.78 -6.34
C THR A 3 -10.26 15.24 -5.24
N ILE A 4 -9.13 15.92 -5.03
CA ILE A 4 -8.13 15.60 -4.01
C ILE A 4 -8.03 16.79 -3.05
N LEU A 5 -8.09 16.52 -1.76
CA LEU A 5 -7.80 17.48 -0.70
C LEU A 5 -6.37 17.24 -0.20
N ILE A 6 -5.56 18.28 -0.20
CA ILE A 6 -4.24 18.30 0.43
C ILE A 6 -4.38 19.03 1.75
N VAL A 7 -3.90 18.43 2.84
CA VAL A 7 -3.77 19.06 4.16
C VAL A 7 -2.30 19.01 4.54
N GLU A 8 -1.61 20.14 4.39
CA GLU A 8 -0.15 20.27 4.50
C GLU A 8 0.18 21.72 4.89
N ASP A 9 0.92 21.91 5.96
CA ASP A 9 1.32 23.23 6.46
C ASP A 9 2.53 23.81 5.73
N ASP A 10 3.41 22.98 5.18
CA ASP A 10 4.49 23.46 4.33
C ASP A 10 3.95 23.90 2.96
N GLN A 11 3.89 25.23 2.78
CA GLN A 11 3.37 25.81 1.55
C GLN A 11 4.14 25.38 0.28
N LYS A 12 5.44 25.08 0.39
CA LYS A 12 6.25 24.64 -0.76
C LYS A 12 5.88 23.23 -1.18
N ILE A 13 5.70 22.34 -0.20
CA ILE A 13 5.26 20.96 -0.45
C ILE A 13 3.83 20.97 -1.00
N ALA A 14 2.92 21.70 -0.35
CA ALA A 14 1.54 21.84 -0.77
C ALA A 14 1.41 22.35 -2.21
N LEU A 15 2.17 23.42 -2.56
CA LEU A 15 2.18 24.00 -3.91
C LEU A 15 2.75 23.01 -4.94
N ALA A 16 3.85 22.34 -4.62
CA ALA A 16 4.46 21.36 -5.53
C ALA A 16 3.49 20.20 -5.84
N LEU A 17 2.83 19.66 -4.80
CA LEU A 17 1.80 18.62 -4.96
C LEU A 17 0.61 19.13 -5.77
N GLN A 18 0.12 20.34 -5.46
CA GLN A 18 -1.03 20.94 -6.17
C GLN A 18 -0.75 21.07 -7.66
N VAL A 19 0.43 21.60 -8.04
CA VAL A 19 0.82 21.78 -9.45
C VAL A 19 0.84 20.42 -10.17
N ARG A 20 1.47 19.43 -9.58
CA ARG A 20 1.58 18.09 -10.19
C ARG A 20 0.25 17.39 -10.31
N LEU A 21 -0.59 17.44 -9.29
CA LEU A 21 -1.91 16.83 -9.33
C LEU A 21 -2.84 17.51 -10.33
N LYS A 22 -2.77 18.85 -10.44
CA LYS A 22 -3.53 19.58 -11.48
C LYS A 22 -3.05 19.22 -12.89
N ALA A 23 -1.75 19.05 -13.10
CA ALA A 23 -1.20 18.57 -14.38
C ALA A 23 -1.74 17.18 -14.76
N ASN A 24 -2.04 16.34 -13.78
CA ASN A 24 -2.68 15.03 -13.94
C ASN A 24 -4.23 15.10 -13.95
N ARG A 25 -4.81 16.28 -14.21
CA ARG A 25 -6.26 16.52 -14.39
C ARG A 25 -7.11 16.25 -13.16
N TYR A 26 -6.54 16.36 -11.94
CA TYR A 26 -7.31 16.32 -10.70
C TYR A 26 -7.79 17.72 -10.30
N ALA A 27 -8.99 17.82 -9.69
CA ALA A 27 -9.40 19.00 -8.95
C ALA A 27 -8.71 18.97 -7.58
N VAL A 28 -8.03 20.06 -7.20
CA VAL A 28 -7.21 20.07 -5.98
C VAL A 28 -7.60 21.24 -5.10
N SER A 29 -7.94 20.94 -3.85
CA SER A 29 -8.10 21.89 -2.76
C SER A 29 -6.96 21.73 -1.77
N VAL A 30 -6.51 22.83 -1.16
CA VAL A 30 -5.39 22.84 -0.21
C VAL A 30 -5.86 23.48 1.09
N ALA A 31 -5.52 22.83 2.20
CA ALA A 31 -5.66 23.33 3.56
C ALA A 31 -4.28 23.41 4.21
N SER A 32 -4.01 24.43 5.01
CA SER A 32 -2.75 24.63 5.72
C SER A 32 -2.76 24.15 7.16
N ASP A 33 -3.91 23.70 7.66
CA ASP A 33 -4.10 23.21 9.03
C ASP A 33 -5.30 22.28 9.14
N ALA A 34 -5.44 21.66 10.31
CA ALA A 34 -6.49 20.67 10.57
C ALA A 34 -7.91 21.27 10.53
N ILE A 35 -8.09 22.51 10.96
CA ILE A 35 -9.40 23.16 11.01
C ILE A 35 -9.89 23.46 9.59
N GLN A 36 -9.01 24.05 8.78
CA GLN A 36 -9.28 24.32 7.37
C GLN A 36 -9.49 23.00 6.61
N GLY A 37 -8.69 21.96 6.91
CA GLY A 37 -8.84 20.63 6.35
C GLY A 37 -10.21 20.03 6.59
N ALA A 38 -10.70 20.05 7.84
CA ALA A 38 -12.02 19.56 8.20
C ALA A 38 -13.16 20.34 7.49
N ASN A 39 -13.03 21.66 7.39
CA ASN A 39 -14.02 22.51 6.70
C ASN A 39 -14.07 22.23 5.19
N LEU A 40 -12.90 22.13 4.57
CA LEU A 40 -12.81 21.80 3.15
C LEU A 40 -13.28 20.37 2.87
N GLY A 41 -13.00 19.41 3.75
CA GLY A 41 -13.51 18.04 3.63
C GLY A 41 -15.04 17.98 3.51
N ARG A 42 -15.76 18.79 4.28
CA ARG A 42 -17.24 18.89 4.20
C ARG A 42 -17.72 19.48 2.89
N THR A 43 -17.08 20.57 2.46
CA THR A 43 -17.57 21.36 1.32
C THR A 43 -17.18 20.74 -0.02
N VAL A 44 -15.95 20.20 -0.11
CA VAL A 44 -15.36 19.70 -1.35
C VAL A 44 -15.71 18.23 -1.59
N LYS A 45 -16.00 17.47 -0.54
CA LYS A 45 -16.28 16.01 -0.60
C LYS A 45 -15.22 15.27 -1.44
N PRO A 46 -13.97 15.25 -1.00
CA PRO A 46 -12.86 14.74 -1.79
C PRO A 46 -12.99 13.22 -2.01
N HIS A 47 -12.45 12.74 -3.13
CA HIS A 47 -12.32 11.31 -3.41
C HIS A 47 -11.10 10.70 -2.73
N LEU A 48 -10.08 11.55 -2.47
CA LEU A 48 -8.85 11.16 -1.78
C LEU A 48 -8.31 12.37 -1.00
N ILE A 49 -7.72 12.10 0.16
CA ILE A 49 -7.09 13.10 1.03
C ILE A 49 -5.60 12.77 1.15
N LEU A 50 -4.72 13.73 0.84
CA LEU A 50 -3.31 13.71 1.22
C LEU A 50 -3.19 14.47 2.54
N LEU A 51 -2.70 13.82 3.58
CA LEU A 51 -2.74 14.35 4.94
C LEU A 51 -1.36 14.26 5.60
N ASP A 52 -0.78 15.41 5.92
CA ASP A 52 0.40 15.45 6.77
C ASP A 52 0.03 15.02 8.20
N ILE A 53 0.89 14.17 8.78
CA ILE A 53 0.74 13.75 10.18
C ILE A 53 1.15 14.86 11.14
N SER A 54 2.21 15.61 10.82
CA SER A 54 2.89 16.52 11.73
C SER A 54 2.63 17.98 11.34
N MET A 55 1.47 18.50 11.69
CA MET A 55 1.10 19.90 11.42
C MET A 55 1.02 20.72 12.70
N PRO A 56 1.39 22.01 12.67
CA PRO A 56 1.12 22.93 13.78
C PRO A 56 -0.38 23.03 14.07
N GLY A 57 -0.73 22.91 15.36
CA GLY A 57 -2.12 23.06 15.80
C GLY A 57 -3.04 21.86 15.63
N GLY A 58 -2.50 20.69 15.20
CA GLY A 58 -3.31 19.47 15.14
C GLY A 58 -2.50 18.23 14.74
N ASP A 59 -2.87 17.08 15.31
CA ASP A 59 -2.36 15.78 14.90
C ASP A 59 -3.16 15.29 13.68
N GLY A 60 -2.48 15.03 12.56
CA GLY A 60 -3.09 14.48 11.35
C GLY A 60 -3.90 13.21 11.60
N PHE A 61 -3.55 12.43 12.60
CA PHE A 61 -4.34 11.26 12.99
C PHE A 61 -5.70 11.63 13.56
N GLN A 62 -5.78 12.67 14.41
CA GLN A 62 -7.05 13.18 14.94
C GLN A 62 -7.94 13.73 13.82
N LEU A 63 -7.34 14.38 12.83
CA LEU A 63 -8.06 14.85 11.67
C LEU A 63 -8.56 13.68 10.80
N ALA A 64 -7.78 12.63 10.62
CA ALA A 64 -8.22 11.41 9.93
C ALA A 64 -9.40 10.75 10.62
N GLU A 65 -9.38 10.63 11.97
CA GLU A 65 -10.53 10.16 12.74
C GLU A 65 -11.76 11.05 12.54
N THR A 66 -11.55 12.37 12.47
CA THR A 66 -12.63 13.33 12.20
C THR A 66 -13.23 13.09 10.82
N PHE A 67 -12.41 12.89 9.80
CA PHE A 67 -12.87 12.55 8.43
C PHE A 67 -13.69 11.25 8.42
N HIS A 68 -13.30 10.24 9.18
CA HIS A 68 -14.05 8.98 9.25
C HIS A 68 -15.41 9.11 9.96
N LYS A 69 -15.56 10.08 10.85
CA LYS A 69 -16.82 10.36 11.58
C LYS A 69 -17.76 11.27 10.79
N MET A 70 -17.24 12.07 9.86
CA MET A 70 -18.02 13.01 9.07
C MET A 70 -18.73 12.30 7.91
N PRO A 71 -20.05 12.47 7.73
CA PRO A 71 -20.81 11.82 6.64
C PRO A 71 -20.27 12.13 5.25
N GLU A 72 -19.75 13.33 5.04
CA GLU A 72 -19.25 13.83 3.75
C GLU A 72 -17.92 13.21 3.31
N THR A 73 -17.13 12.76 4.29
CA THR A 73 -15.80 12.18 4.05
C THR A 73 -15.67 10.74 4.53
N LYS A 74 -16.75 10.18 5.10
CA LYS A 74 -16.78 8.78 5.50
C LYS A 74 -16.52 7.87 4.29
N GLY A 75 -15.45 7.08 4.36
CA GLY A 75 -15.03 6.20 3.26
C GLY A 75 -14.15 6.89 2.21
N THR A 76 -13.79 8.16 2.40
CA THR A 76 -12.75 8.80 1.58
C THR A 76 -11.38 8.17 1.87
N SER A 77 -10.67 7.81 0.83
CA SER A 77 -9.32 7.25 0.95
C SER A 77 -8.33 8.29 1.47
N ILE A 78 -7.56 7.92 2.51
CA ILE A 78 -6.54 8.79 3.11
C ILE A 78 -5.15 8.23 2.79
N VAL A 79 -4.27 9.09 2.27
CA VAL A 79 -2.83 8.86 2.13
C VAL A 79 -2.12 9.79 3.10
N PHE A 80 -1.39 9.23 4.04
CA PHE A 80 -0.59 10.02 4.97
C PHE A 80 0.76 10.41 4.36
N ILE A 81 1.22 11.60 4.73
CA ILE A 81 2.56 12.10 4.47
C ILE A 81 3.22 12.38 5.82
N THR A 82 4.50 12.07 6.01
CA THR A 82 5.16 12.22 7.32
C THR A 82 6.65 12.53 7.18
N ALA A 83 7.18 13.34 8.08
CA ALA A 83 8.63 13.50 8.27
C ALA A 83 9.23 12.46 9.24
N SER A 84 8.39 11.69 9.94
CA SER A 84 8.83 10.72 10.94
C SER A 84 9.02 9.33 10.33
N LYS A 85 10.10 8.65 10.77
CA LYS A 85 10.45 7.27 10.38
C LYS A 85 10.12 6.22 11.45
N SER A 86 9.14 6.50 12.31
CA SER A 86 8.82 5.59 13.42
C SER A 86 8.05 4.35 12.93
N PRO A 87 8.50 3.13 13.29
CA PRO A 87 7.77 1.89 12.97
C PRO A 87 6.35 1.84 13.55
N GLN A 88 6.10 2.54 14.66
CA GLN A 88 4.78 2.62 15.29
C GLN A 88 3.75 3.38 14.44
N LEU A 89 4.22 4.25 13.53
CA LEU A 89 3.33 4.97 12.59
C LEU A 89 2.59 4.02 11.66
N LEU A 90 3.27 2.98 11.17
CA LEU A 90 2.65 2.03 10.25
C LEU A 90 1.44 1.34 10.89
N GLN A 91 1.54 0.96 12.18
CA GLN A 91 0.40 0.38 12.89
C GLN A 91 -0.77 1.37 12.96
N LYS A 92 -0.51 2.58 13.43
CA LYS A 92 -1.54 3.60 13.61
C LYS A 92 -2.23 3.99 12.29
N VAL A 93 -1.45 4.12 11.21
CA VAL A 93 -1.94 4.40 9.86
C VAL A 93 -2.82 3.26 9.34
N THR A 94 -2.42 2.00 9.60
CA THR A 94 -3.19 0.82 9.21
C THR A 94 -4.51 0.72 9.99
N ASP A 95 -4.47 0.96 11.29
CA ASP A 95 -5.67 0.92 12.16
C ASP A 95 -6.71 1.98 11.74
N LEU A 96 -6.25 3.10 11.17
CA LEU A 96 -7.08 4.13 10.56
C LEU A 96 -7.52 3.80 9.12
N GLY A 97 -7.20 2.63 8.59
CA GLY A 97 -7.63 2.23 7.25
C GLY A 97 -7.07 3.10 6.11
N ALA A 98 -5.93 3.77 6.33
CA ALA A 98 -5.30 4.56 5.28
C ALA A 98 -4.81 3.68 4.13
N VAL A 99 -4.80 4.24 2.93
CA VAL A 99 -4.43 3.52 1.69
C VAL A 99 -2.98 3.76 1.27
N GLY A 100 -2.25 4.63 1.97
CA GLY A 100 -0.84 4.91 1.72
C GLY A 100 -0.18 5.69 2.86
N LEU A 101 1.14 5.52 2.97
CA LEU A 101 2.02 6.30 3.86
C LEU A 101 3.30 6.65 3.10
N PHE A 102 3.64 7.93 3.02
CA PHE A 102 4.83 8.43 2.35
C PHE A 102 5.71 9.24 3.30
N GLU A 103 6.98 8.89 3.38
CA GLU A 103 7.96 9.63 4.18
C GLU A 103 8.57 10.78 3.38
N LYS A 104 8.67 11.96 4.01
CA LYS A 104 9.36 13.12 3.45
C LYS A 104 10.90 12.98 3.61
N PRO A 105 11.70 13.24 2.55
CA PRO A 105 11.30 13.55 1.19
C PRO A 105 10.81 12.31 0.43
N PHE A 106 9.69 12.39 -0.27
CA PHE A 106 9.10 11.29 -1.03
C PHE A 106 9.32 11.44 -2.53
N ASP A 107 9.32 10.31 -3.21
CA ASP A 107 9.28 10.24 -4.65
C ASP A 107 7.87 10.62 -5.15
N THR A 108 7.78 11.72 -5.87
CA THR A 108 6.50 12.24 -6.34
C THR A 108 5.83 11.33 -7.38
N GLU A 109 6.60 10.63 -8.20
CA GLU A 109 6.04 9.71 -9.20
C GLU A 109 5.42 8.48 -8.52
N LYS A 110 6.06 7.95 -7.46
CA LYS A 110 5.50 6.87 -6.64
C LYS A 110 4.20 7.32 -5.95
N LEU A 111 4.16 8.54 -5.44
CA LEU A 111 2.95 9.10 -4.81
C LEU A 111 1.81 9.25 -5.84
N LEU A 112 2.08 9.82 -7.02
CA LEU A 112 1.10 9.97 -8.09
C LEU A 112 0.56 8.62 -8.56
N TYR A 113 1.41 7.64 -8.74
CA TYR A 113 1.01 6.28 -9.10
C TYR A 113 0.08 5.64 -8.03
N SER A 114 0.41 5.81 -6.76
CA SER A 114 -0.43 5.32 -5.66
C SER A 114 -1.81 5.97 -5.65
N ILE A 115 -1.88 7.29 -5.88
CA ILE A 115 -3.12 8.06 -5.97
C ILE A 115 -3.96 7.57 -7.15
N GLU A 116 -3.38 7.46 -8.34
CA GLU A 116 -4.06 7.02 -9.55
C GLU A 116 -4.65 5.63 -9.39
N ARG A 117 -3.86 4.69 -8.86
CA ARG A 117 -4.30 3.32 -8.59
C ARG A 117 -5.49 3.29 -7.65
N GLU A 118 -5.45 4.06 -6.56
CA GLU A 118 -6.53 4.10 -5.59
C GLU A 118 -7.82 4.71 -6.19
N LEU A 119 -7.69 5.79 -6.94
CA LEU A 119 -8.85 6.40 -7.60
C LEU A 119 -9.48 5.48 -8.67
N ASN A 120 -8.66 4.71 -9.40
CA ASN A 120 -9.13 3.69 -10.35
C ASN A 120 -9.84 2.53 -9.63
N ARG A 121 -9.35 2.11 -8.44
CA ARG A 121 -10.01 1.12 -7.58
C ARG A 121 -11.40 1.59 -7.16
N LEU A 122 -11.52 2.84 -6.72
CA LEU A 122 -12.80 3.45 -6.34
C LEU A 122 -13.78 3.49 -7.52
N ASP A 123 -13.31 3.81 -8.73
CA ASP A 123 -14.16 3.80 -9.93
C ASP A 123 -14.64 2.39 -10.28
N SER A 124 -13.80 1.39 -10.12
CA SER A 124 -14.17 -0.01 -10.34
C SER A 124 -15.25 -0.48 -9.37
N LEU A 125 -15.16 -0.07 -8.10
CA LEU A 125 -16.19 -0.35 -7.09
C LEU A 125 -17.51 0.37 -7.39
N ALA A 126 -17.45 1.65 -7.77
CA ALA A 126 -18.62 2.45 -8.11
C ALA A 126 -19.34 1.95 -9.39
N ALA A 127 -18.59 1.39 -10.34
CA ALA A 127 -19.15 0.81 -11.58
C ALA A 127 -19.81 -0.56 -11.37
N GLY A 128 -19.97 -1.04 -10.14
CA GLY A 128 -20.53 -2.37 -9.84
C GLY A 128 -19.68 -3.53 -10.34
N LYS A 129 -18.47 -3.26 -10.80
CA LYS A 129 -17.45 -4.28 -11.06
C LYS A 129 -16.85 -4.70 -9.72
N SER A 130 -17.69 -5.40 -8.93
CA SER A 130 -17.30 -5.95 -7.65
C SER A 130 -16.11 -6.88 -7.87
N ALA A 131 -14.98 -6.57 -7.23
CA ALA A 131 -13.97 -7.58 -6.91
C ALA A 131 -14.48 -8.53 -5.80
N ALA A 132 -15.79 -8.52 -5.50
CA ALA A 132 -16.46 -9.35 -4.53
C ALA A 132 -17.42 -10.32 -5.23
N SER A 133 -16.89 -11.23 -6.02
CA SER A 133 -17.57 -12.48 -6.32
C SER A 133 -16.56 -13.59 -6.50
N ALA A 134 -15.88 -13.91 -5.42
CA ALA A 134 -15.18 -15.17 -5.27
C ALA A 134 -15.65 -15.87 -3.98
N SER A 135 -16.96 -16.03 -3.85
CA SER A 135 -17.49 -17.10 -3.01
C SER A 135 -18.46 -17.90 -3.86
N SER A 136 -18.08 -19.16 -4.09
CA SER A 136 -18.81 -20.24 -4.77
C SER A 136 -18.78 -20.19 -6.31
N LYS A 137 -17.64 -20.63 -6.89
CA LYS A 137 -17.53 -21.77 -7.83
C LYS A 137 -16.06 -21.90 -8.20
N GLN A 138 -15.50 -23.09 -8.05
CA GLN A 138 -14.22 -23.52 -8.61
C GLN A 138 -14.25 -23.27 -10.12
N ASP A 139 -13.71 -22.12 -10.54
CA ASP A 139 -13.19 -21.93 -11.88
C ASP A 139 -11.74 -21.53 -11.70
N GLN A 140 -10.82 -22.38 -12.17
CA GLN A 140 -9.39 -22.30 -11.91
C GLN A 140 -8.76 -21.17 -12.73
N GLY A 141 -9.03 -19.93 -12.31
CA GLY A 141 -8.26 -18.78 -12.75
C GLY A 141 -6.79 -18.92 -12.26
N PRO A 142 -5.83 -18.18 -12.87
CA PRO A 142 -4.43 -18.26 -12.46
C PRO A 142 -4.26 -17.93 -10.98
N LYS A 143 -3.50 -18.77 -10.24
CA LYS A 143 -3.17 -18.54 -8.82
C LYS A 143 -2.55 -17.16 -8.67
N GLN A 144 -3.07 -16.32 -7.77
CA GLN A 144 -2.66 -14.94 -7.61
C GLN A 144 -1.42 -14.84 -6.71
N VAL A 145 -0.37 -14.21 -7.19
CA VAL A 145 0.85 -13.91 -6.43
C VAL A 145 0.93 -12.40 -6.17
N LEU A 146 1.02 -12.03 -4.90
CA LEU A 146 1.27 -10.64 -4.49
C LEU A 146 2.77 -10.42 -4.36
N ILE A 147 3.28 -9.39 -5.03
CA ILE A 147 4.67 -8.95 -4.94
C ILE A 147 4.69 -7.64 -4.14
N ILE A 148 5.44 -7.62 -3.03
CA ILE A 148 5.66 -6.43 -2.20
C ILE A 148 7.15 -6.14 -2.21
N GLU A 149 7.58 -5.18 -3.04
CA GLU A 149 8.98 -4.90 -3.37
C GLU A 149 9.11 -3.42 -3.72
N ASP A 150 10.00 -2.68 -3.05
CA ASP A 150 10.17 -1.24 -3.29
C ASP A 150 10.99 -0.92 -4.55
N ASP A 151 11.86 -1.82 -4.99
CA ASP A 151 12.51 -1.72 -6.29
C ASP A 151 11.51 -2.03 -7.42
N GLN A 152 11.04 -0.97 -8.08
CA GLN A 152 10.05 -1.07 -9.15
C GLN A 152 10.53 -1.92 -10.34
N ASN A 153 11.83 -1.86 -10.67
CA ASN A 153 12.38 -2.64 -11.79
C ASN A 153 12.38 -4.13 -11.46
N LEU A 154 12.78 -4.48 -10.23
CA LEU A 154 12.76 -5.85 -9.76
C LEU A 154 11.32 -6.38 -9.65
N ALA A 155 10.43 -5.60 -9.06
CA ALA A 155 9.01 -5.94 -8.92
C ALA A 155 8.34 -6.17 -10.28
N MET A 156 8.60 -5.29 -11.25
CA MET A 156 8.09 -5.42 -12.61
C MET A 156 8.66 -6.66 -13.33
N ALA A 157 9.97 -6.90 -13.22
CA ALA A 157 10.61 -8.07 -13.81
C ALA A 157 10.05 -9.38 -13.25
N LEU A 158 9.87 -9.46 -11.93
CA LEU A 158 9.21 -10.60 -11.27
C LEU A 158 7.77 -10.79 -11.75
N GLY A 159 7.00 -9.71 -11.80
CA GLY A 159 5.62 -9.74 -12.28
C GLY A 159 5.48 -10.24 -13.70
N LEU A 160 6.34 -9.79 -14.62
CA LEU A 160 6.36 -10.26 -16.01
C LEU A 160 6.71 -11.75 -16.12
N ARG A 161 7.71 -12.21 -15.37
CA ARG A 161 8.11 -13.62 -15.37
C ARG A 161 7.03 -14.52 -14.78
N LEU A 162 6.37 -14.12 -13.70
CA LEU A 162 5.28 -14.85 -13.09
C LEU A 162 4.06 -14.94 -14.02
N LYS A 163 3.72 -13.85 -14.71
CA LYS A 163 2.66 -13.86 -15.73
C LYS A 163 2.99 -14.81 -16.88
N ALA A 164 4.25 -14.80 -17.35
CA ALA A 164 4.71 -15.73 -18.38
C ALA A 164 4.65 -17.20 -17.91
N ALA A 165 4.80 -17.46 -16.60
CA ALA A 165 4.65 -18.76 -15.99
C ALA A 165 3.19 -19.14 -15.69
N GLY A 166 2.20 -18.33 -16.07
CA GLY A 166 0.77 -18.61 -15.94
C GLY A 166 0.14 -18.17 -14.62
N TYR A 167 0.84 -17.39 -13.76
CA TYR A 167 0.30 -16.83 -12.54
C TYR A 167 -0.37 -15.46 -12.78
N GLY A 168 -1.42 -15.17 -12.03
CA GLY A 168 -1.90 -13.80 -11.89
C GLY A 168 -0.98 -13.03 -10.92
N THR A 169 -0.74 -11.74 -11.14
CA THR A 169 0.14 -10.97 -10.27
C THR A 169 -0.45 -9.63 -9.88
N THR A 170 -0.32 -9.29 -8.60
CA THR A 170 -0.52 -7.95 -8.05
C THR A 170 0.83 -7.46 -7.53
N THR A 171 1.22 -6.23 -7.87
CA THR A 171 2.50 -5.66 -7.45
C THR A 171 2.27 -4.39 -6.65
N THR A 172 2.94 -4.28 -5.51
CA THR A 172 2.93 -3.11 -4.62
C THR A 172 4.36 -2.75 -4.24
N TYR A 173 4.60 -1.48 -3.92
CA TYR A 173 5.95 -0.94 -3.77
C TYR A 173 6.25 -0.44 -2.36
N ASP A 174 5.35 -0.69 -1.42
CA ASP A 174 5.51 -0.36 0.00
C ASP A 174 4.71 -1.32 0.89
N ALA A 175 5.07 -1.33 2.16
CA ALA A 175 4.50 -2.22 3.18
C ALA A 175 2.99 -2.06 3.36
N LEU A 176 2.49 -0.81 3.34
CA LEU A 176 1.09 -0.53 3.63
C LEU A 176 0.18 -0.89 2.45
N THR A 177 0.56 -0.49 1.24
CA THR A 177 -0.21 -0.87 0.04
C THR A 177 -0.16 -2.37 -0.20
N GLY A 178 0.96 -3.04 0.17
CA GLY A 178 1.09 -4.48 0.15
C GLY A 178 0.12 -5.18 1.12
N LEU A 179 0.10 -4.72 2.37
CA LEU A 179 -0.81 -5.26 3.37
C LEU A 179 -2.28 -5.06 2.97
N ASN A 180 -2.63 -3.85 2.51
CA ASN A 180 -3.99 -3.56 2.06
C ASN A 180 -4.39 -4.41 0.84
N ALA A 181 -3.48 -4.63 -0.10
CA ALA A 181 -3.72 -5.52 -1.23
C ALA A 181 -3.97 -6.96 -0.78
N ALA A 182 -3.15 -7.45 0.16
CA ALA A 182 -3.28 -8.80 0.71
C ALA A 182 -4.62 -9.02 1.43
N VAL A 183 -5.04 -8.05 2.24
CA VAL A 183 -6.30 -8.12 3.00
C VAL A 183 -7.52 -7.96 2.08
N SER A 184 -7.47 -7.04 1.13
CA SER A 184 -8.60 -6.79 0.21
C SER A 184 -8.82 -7.91 -0.80
N ASN A 185 -7.77 -8.59 -1.21
CA ASN A 185 -7.83 -9.71 -2.15
C ASN A 185 -6.74 -10.73 -1.77
N PRO A 186 -7.06 -11.67 -0.84
CA PRO A 186 -6.09 -12.63 -0.34
C PRO A 186 -5.39 -13.39 -1.47
N PRO A 187 -4.06 -13.27 -1.59
CA PRO A 187 -3.32 -13.95 -2.65
C PRO A 187 -3.06 -15.42 -2.31
N ALA A 188 -2.77 -16.23 -3.33
CA ALA A 188 -2.34 -17.60 -3.14
C ALA A 188 -0.90 -17.68 -2.59
N LEU A 189 -0.07 -16.65 -2.80
CA LEU A 189 1.31 -16.53 -2.30
C LEU A 189 1.75 -15.07 -2.26
N VAL A 190 2.59 -14.72 -1.28
CA VAL A 190 3.22 -13.41 -1.17
C VAL A 190 4.74 -13.54 -1.37
N LEU A 191 5.29 -12.74 -2.29
CA LEU A 191 6.72 -12.43 -2.38
C LEU A 191 6.96 -11.10 -1.67
N LEU A 192 7.79 -11.10 -0.63
CA LEU A 192 7.89 -9.97 0.28
C LEU A 192 9.36 -9.58 0.51
N ASP A 193 9.72 -8.36 0.12
CA ASP A 193 11.02 -7.81 0.51
C ASP A 193 11.01 -7.48 2.02
N ILE A 194 12.11 -7.85 2.68
CA ILE A 194 12.32 -7.53 4.10
C ILE A 194 12.75 -6.07 4.27
N SER A 195 13.55 -5.54 3.33
CA SER A 195 14.32 -4.30 3.49
C SER A 195 13.66 -3.11 2.80
N MET A 196 12.37 -2.91 2.99
CA MET A 196 11.64 -1.78 2.38
C MET A 196 11.76 -0.50 3.23
N PRO A 197 11.85 0.70 2.60
CA PRO A 197 11.64 1.97 3.27
C PRO A 197 10.27 2.03 3.96
N ALA A 198 10.18 2.66 5.12
CA ALA A 198 8.94 2.83 5.89
C ALA A 198 8.23 1.55 6.35
N GLY A 199 8.88 0.38 6.26
CA GLY A 199 8.28 -0.86 6.76
C GLY A 199 9.25 -2.02 6.78
N ASN A 200 9.25 -2.79 7.87
CA ASN A 200 9.97 -4.05 7.95
C ASN A 200 9.07 -5.15 7.39
N GLY A 201 9.54 -5.89 6.37
CA GLY A 201 8.79 -6.99 5.77
C GLY A 201 8.29 -8.04 6.78
N PHE A 202 9.03 -8.26 7.86
CA PHE A 202 8.57 -9.16 8.94
C PHE A 202 7.29 -8.67 9.60
N SER A 203 7.18 -7.37 9.88
CA SER A 203 5.94 -6.79 10.44
C SER A 203 4.76 -6.88 9.47
N VAL A 204 5.02 -6.79 8.17
CA VAL A 204 4.00 -7.01 7.13
C VAL A 204 3.55 -8.46 7.14
N ALA A 205 4.47 -9.42 7.21
CA ALA A 205 4.17 -10.83 7.27
C ALA A 205 3.32 -11.20 8.51
N GLU A 206 3.70 -10.70 9.70
CA GLU A 206 2.93 -10.89 10.94
C GLU A 206 1.49 -10.40 10.80
N LYS A 207 1.30 -9.23 10.18
CA LYS A 207 -0.04 -8.67 9.96
C LYS A 207 -0.84 -9.45 8.91
N ILE A 208 -0.21 -9.88 7.82
CA ILE A 208 -0.85 -10.73 6.82
C ILE A 208 -1.38 -12.00 7.49
N GLN A 209 -0.56 -12.68 8.29
CA GLN A 209 -0.95 -13.90 9.01
C GLN A 209 -2.06 -13.67 10.03
N THR A 210 -2.10 -12.49 10.65
CA THR A 210 -3.12 -12.14 11.66
C THR A 210 -4.44 -11.73 11.03
N LEU A 211 -4.40 -10.99 9.91
CA LEU A 211 -5.57 -10.36 9.31
C LEU A 211 -6.24 -11.21 8.22
N ILE A 212 -5.50 -12.14 7.61
CA ILE A 212 -6.05 -13.05 6.58
C ILE A 212 -6.43 -14.37 7.23
N PRO A 213 -7.72 -14.76 7.19
CA PRO A 213 -8.19 -15.98 7.84
C PRO A 213 -7.60 -17.29 7.29
N THR A 214 -7.18 -17.28 6.02
CA THR A 214 -6.57 -18.44 5.36
C THR A 214 -5.05 -18.34 5.41
N PRO A 215 -4.32 -19.41 5.81
CA PRO A 215 -2.86 -19.41 5.78
C PRO A 215 -2.36 -19.06 4.37
N THR A 216 -1.66 -17.93 4.26
CA THR A 216 -1.08 -17.47 3.00
C THR A 216 0.43 -17.72 3.03
N PRO A 217 0.98 -18.55 2.14
CA PRO A 217 2.41 -18.82 2.08
C PRO A 217 3.18 -17.54 1.72
N ILE A 218 4.28 -17.29 2.44
CA ILE A 218 5.14 -16.12 2.27
C ILE A 218 6.55 -16.59 1.91
N ILE A 219 7.11 -16.02 0.85
CA ILE A 219 8.52 -16.13 0.48
C ILE A 219 9.17 -14.77 0.70
N PHE A 220 10.20 -14.73 1.56
CA PHE A 220 10.96 -13.52 1.79
C PHE A 220 12.08 -13.35 0.76
N LEU A 221 12.23 -12.10 0.32
CA LEU A 221 13.34 -11.64 -0.51
C LEU A 221 14.13 -10.62 0.30
N THR A 222 15.47 -10.59 0.21
CA THR A 222 16.26 -9.61 0.97
C THR A 222 17.62 -9.32 0.33
N ALA A 223 18.05 -8.08 0.39
CA ALA A 223 19.43 -7.69 0.09
C ALA A 223 20.38 -7.86 1.29
N SER A 224 19.83 -8.09 2.49
CA SER A 224 20.61 -8.21 3.72
C SER A 224 21.09 -9.64 3.95
N LYS A 225 22.36 -9.79 4.30
CA LYS A 225 22.99 -11.08 4.67
C LYS A 225 23.02 -11.32 6.19
N LYS A 226 22.10 -10.72 6.94
CA LYS A 226 22.02 -10.92 8.38
C LYS A 226 21.51 -12.33 8.70
N SER A 227 22.25 -13.07 9.50
CA SER A 227 21.93 -14.47 9.85
C SER A 227 20.60 -14.61 10.60
N ASP A 228 20.28 -13.63 11.45
CA ASP A 228 19.04 -13.56 12.22
C ASP A 228 17.77 -13.40 11.36
N PHE A 229 17.88 -12.88 10.14
CA PHE A 229 16.74 -12.72 9.24
C PHE A 229 16.19 -14.07 8.76
N ARG A 230 17.05 -15.03 8.50
CA ARG A 230 16.64 -16.38 8.09
C ARG A 230 15.92 -17.12 9.23
N GLU A 231 16.43 -16.99 10.47
CA GLU A 231 15.78 -17.55 11.64
C GLU A 231 14.40 -16.92 11.87
N ARG A 232 14.32 -15.59 11.79
CA ARG A 232 13.06 -14.86 11.94
C ARG A 232 12.03 -15.22 10.86
N ALA A 233 12.45 -15.38 9.60
CA ALA A 233 11.58 -15.84 8.53
C ALA A 233 11.00 -17.23 8.83
N LYS A 234 11.84 -18.14 9.34
CA LYS A 234 11.41 -19.50 9.72
C LYS A 234 10.43 -19.48 10.90
N GLU A 235 10.65 -18.66 11.92
CA GLU A 235 9.72 -18.47 13.05
C GLU A 235 8.34 -18.01 12.58
N LEU A 236 8.30 -17.17 11.54
CA LEU A 236 7.07 -16.70 10.88
C LEU A 236 6.46 -17.70 9.89
N GLY A 237 6.98 -18.93 9.84
CA GLY A 237 6.43 -19.96 8.96
C GLY A 237 6.61 -19.67 7.47
N ALA A 238 7.65 -18.91 7.09
CA ALA A 238 7.94 -18.66 5.68
C ALA A 238 8.21 -19.97 4.92
N VAL A 239 7.67 -20.06 3.72
CA VAL A 239 7.87 -21.23 2.83
C VAL A 239 9.12 -21.07 1.96
N GLY A 240 9.75 -19.91 1.96
CA GLY A 240 11.00 -19.64 1.27
C GLY A 240 11.71 -18.37 1.78
N TYR A 241 13.03 -18.34 1.59
CA TYR A 241 13.87 -17.20 1.95
C TYR A 241 15.03 -17.10 0.96
N PHE A 242 15.12 -15.98 0.23
CA PHE A 242 16.10 -15.76 -0.82
C PHE A 242 16.87 -14.47 -0.61
N GLU A 243 18.21 -14.57 -0.68
CA GLU A 243 19.11 -13.42 -0.64
C GLU A 243 19.34 -12.89 -2.06
N LYS A 244 19.19 -11.58 -2.26
CA LYS A 244 19.46 -10.91 -3.53
C LYS A 244 20.98 -10.72 -3.73
N PRO A 245 21.53 -11.03 -4.92
CA PRO A 245 20.90 -11.64 -6.07
C PRO A 245 20.65 -13.14 -5.89
N TYR A 246 19.50 -13.64 -6.32
CA TYR A 246 19.12 -15.04 -6.27
C TYR A 246 18.95 -15.63 -7.67
N GLU A 247 19.10 -16.95 -7.76
CA GLU A 247 18.85 -17.66 -9.01
C GLU A 247 17.34 -17.76 -9.26
N ALA A 248 16.93 -17.31 -10.46
CA ALA A 248 15.51 -17.26 -10.80
C ALA A 248 14.85 -18.66 -10.76
N GLU A 249 15.54 -19.69 -11.22
CA GLU A 249 15.04 -21.07 -11.22
C GLU A 249 14.75 -21.59 -9.81
N GLU A 250 15.58 -21.25 -8.82
CA GLU A 250 15.38 -21.63 -7.42
C GLU A 250 14.14 -20.95 -6.83
N LEU A 251 13.99 -19.63 -7.06
CA LEU A 251 12.81 -18.88 -6.62
C LEU A 251 11.52 -19.44 -7.26
N PHE A 252 11.53 -19.68 -8.56
CA PHE A 252 10.36 -20.24 -9.26
C PHE A 252 10.08 -21.69 -8.86
N GLY A 253 11.11 -22.46 -8.47
CA GLY A 253 10.95 -23.78 -7.87
C GLY A 253 10.16 -23.70 -6.56
N ALA A 254 10.58 -22.83 -5.64
CA ALA A 254 9.91 -22.61 -4.36
C ALA A 254 8.47 -22.09 -4.53
N ILE A 255 8.22 -21.20 -5.50
CA ILE A 255 6.87 -20.73 -5.81
C ILE A 255 5.98 -21.86 -6.29
N ARG A 256 6.46 -22.72 -7.17
CA ARG A 256 5.70 -23.89 -7.65
C ARG A 256 5.37 -24.85 -6.50
N GLU A 257 6.34 -25.14 -5.64
CA GLU A 257 6.16 -26.00 -4.48
C GLU A 257 5.14 -25.43 -3.48
N ALA A 258 5.25 -24.15 -3.18
CA ALA A 258 4.31 -23.46 -2.26
C ALA A 258 2.88 -23.36 -2.81
N LEU A 259 2.73 -23.43 -4.12
CA LEU A 259 1.45 -23.35 -4.81
C LEU A 259 0.95 -24.70 -5.34
N ALA A 260 1.67 -25.81 -5.12
CA ALA A 260 1.20 -27.12 -5.50
C ALA A 260 -0.02 -27.56 -4.68
#